data_e80e5f18d8a7596cc0f6a938d543658c
#
_entry.id   e80e5f18d8a7596cc0f6a938d543658c
#
_cell.length_a   1.000
_cell.length_b   1.000
_cell.length_c   1.000
_cell.angle_alpha   90.00
_cell.angle_beta   90.00
_cell.angle_gamma   90.00
#
_symmetry.space_group_name_H-M   'P 1'
#
loop_
_entity.id
_entity.type
_entity.pdbx_description
1 polymer ?
#
loop_
_entity_poly.entity_id
_entity_poly.type
_entity_poly.pdbx_seq_one_letter_code
_entity_poly.pdbx_strand_id
1 'polypeptide(L)'
;MQTLAYPVLIEEAAPADFVATFSDIPEAITGGESREQALLLAEDALAVAIERYLNLGRPVPTVGEHPGLQLVPLDPRLGARVLLTRAMAEQGLTKVALATRMRVDEKAVRLILSGRKVSLDRTLDALRALGVRPALAV
;
A
#
# COMPACT_ATOMS: atom_id res chain seq x y z
N MET A 1 -5.61 -14.85 0.05
CA MET A 1 -4.42 -14.01 0.24
C MET A 1 -4.60 -12.68 -0.49
N GLN A 2 -4.37 -11.57 0.18
CA GLN A 2 -4.43 -10.26 -0.46
C GLN A 2 -3.15 -9.98 -1.21
N THR A 3 -3.26 -9.54 -2.46
CA THR A 3 -2.11 -9.14 -3.25
C THR A 3 -1.87 -7.64 -3.08
N LEU A 4 -0.64 -7.25 -2.80
CA LEU A 4 -0.23 -5.85 -2.66
C LEU A 4 0.82 -5.46 -3.69
N ALA A 5 0.66 -5.98 -4.89
CA ALA A 5 1.39 -5.57 -6.07
C ALA A 5 0.38 -5.16 -7.13
N TYR A 6 0.57 -3.97 -7.70
CA TYR A 6 -0.40 -3.38 -8.62
C TYR A 6 0.10 -3.41 -10.06
N PRO A 7 -0.75 -3.83 -11.01
CA PRO A 7 -0.39 -3.83 -12.43
C PRO A 7 -0.15 -2.43 -12.94
N VAL A 8 0.96 -2.24 -13.64
CA VAL A 8 1.32 -0.98 -14.29
C VAL A 8 1.32 -1.14 -15.81
N LEU A 9 0.74 -0.15 -16.51
CA LEU A 9 0.83 -0.04 -17.94
C LEU A 9 1.88 1.02 -18.29
N ILE A 10 2.91 0.63 -19.04
CA ILE A 10 3.95 1.55 -19.51
C ILE A 10 3.86 1.65 -21.02
N GLU A 11 3.59 2.84 -21.52
CA GLU A 11 3.44 3.10 -22.94
C GLU A 11 4.44 4.16 -23.41
N GLU A 12 5.00 3.97 -24.60
CA GLU A 12 5.81 4.98 -25.26
C GLU A 12 4.89 5.95 -25.98
N ALA A 13 4.73 7.17 -25.43
CA ALA A 13 3.87 8.20 -26.00
C ALA A 13 4.55 8.94 -27.16
N ALA A 14 5.87 9.06 -27.10
CA ALA A 14 6.73 9.69 -28.11
C ALA A 14 8.15 9.14 -27.95
N PRO A 15 9.09 9.36 -28.87
CA PRO A 15 10.48 8.92 -28.68
C PRO A 15 11.06 9.45 -27.39
N ALA A 16 11.58 8.53 -26.55
CA ALA A 16 12.12 8.79 -25.22
C ALA A 16 11.10 9.46 -24.25
N ASP A 17 9.81 9.18 -24.44
CA ASP A 17 8.74 9.68 -23.59
C ASP A 17 7.81 8.53 -23.22
N PHE A 18 8.05 7.92 -22.07
CA PHE A 18 7.29 6.79 -21.55
C PHE A 18 6.35 7.24 -20.44
N VAL A 19 5.11 6.75 -20.46
CA VAL A 19 4.09 7.08 -19.47
C VAL A 19 3.70 5.79 -18.74
N ALA A 20 3.68 5.85 -17.41
CA ALA A 20 3.26 4.75 -16.56
C ALA A 20 1.95 5.11 -15.86
N THR A 21 0.97 4.21 -15.95
CA THR A 21 -0.34 4.38 -15.32
C THR A 21 -0.77 3.10 -14.60
N PHE A 22 -1.64 3.25 -13.61
CA PHE A 22 -2.21 2.15 -12.86
C PHE A 22 -3.73 2.22 -12.96
N SER A 23 -4.36 1.22 -13.58
CA SER A 23 -5.83 1.20 -13.70
C SER A 23 -6.53 1.15 -12.34
N ASP A 24 -5.94 0.44 -11.39
CA ASP A 24 -6.51 0.32 -10.04
C ASP A 24 -6.30 1.57 -9.18
N ILE A 25 -5.28 2.36 -9.48
CA ILE A 25 -4.92 3.58 -8.75
C ILE A 25 -4.76 4.72 -9.77
N PRO A 26 -5.86 5.30 -10.27
CA PRO A 26 -5.79 6.31 -11.35
C PRO A 26 -4.98 7.56 -11.02
N GLU A 27 -4.80 7.86 -9.73
CA GLU A 27 -4.02 9.02 -9.29
C GLU A 27 -2.50 8.81 -9.46
N ALA A 28 -2.06 7.56 -9.58
CA ALA A 28 -0.64 7.25 -9.76
C ALA A 28 -0.29 7.29 -11.25
N ILE A 29 0.22 8.43 -11.69
CA ILE A 29 0.65 8.65 -13.07
C ILE A 29 2.05 9.25 -13.03
N THR A 30 2.94 8.72 -13.86
CA THR A 30 4.29 9.25 -13.98
C THR A 30 4.86 8.97 -15.36
N GLY A 31 6.06 9.46 -15.63
CA GLY A 31 6.73 9.24 -16.89
C GLY A 31 8.23 9.17 -16.75
N GLY A 32 8.91 8.81 -17.81
CA GLY A 32 10.36 8.70 -17.85
C GLY A 32 10.89 8.70 -19.28
N GLU A 33 12.20 8.82 -19.41
CA GLU A 33 12.89 8.83 -20.71
C GLU A 33 13.12 7.42 -21.25
N SER A 34 12.97 6.40 -20.40
CA SER A 34 13.08 4.99 -20.75
C SER A 34 12.02 4.20 -20.00
N ARG A 35 11.79 2.96 -20.43
CA ARG A 35 10.86 2.06 -19.74
C ARG A 35 11.32 1.77 -18.31
N GLU A 36 12.63 1.57 -18.11
CA GLU A 36 13.21 1.31 -16.80
C GLU A 36 13.03 2.51 -15.86
N GLN A 37 13.27 3.72 -16.36
CA GLN A 37 13.07 4.94 -15.58
C GLN A 37 11.58 5.13 -15.22
N ALA A 38 10.69 4.93 -16.18
CA ALA A 38 9.25 5.03 -15.94
C ALA A 38 8.79 4.02 -14.88
N LEU A 39 9.34 2.81 -14.89
CA LEU A 39 9.03 1.78 -13.89
C LEU A 39 9.51 2.18 -12.49
N LEU A 40 10.73 2.70 -12.36
CA LEU A 40 11.24 3.18 -11.08
C LEU A 40 10.40 4.33 -10.52
N LEU A 41 10.04 5.29 -11.37
CA LEU A 41 9.19 6.42 -10.97
C LEU A 41 7.75 5.97 -10.68
N ALA A 42 7.29 4.90 -11.32
CA ALA A 42 5.99 4.32 -11.04
C ALA A 42 5.90 3.75 -9.62
N GLU A 43 6.97 3.16 -9.11
CA GLU A 43 7.00 2.68 -7.72
C GLU A 43 6.77 3.83 -6.74
N ASP A 44 7.45 4.96 -6.94
CA ASP A 44 7.29 6.14 -6.10
C ASP A 44 5.89 6.75 -6.23
N ALA A 45 5.38 6.86 -7.45
CA ALA A 45 4.04 7.41 -7.69
C ALA A 45 2.96 6.55 -7.03
N LEU A 46 3.09 5.24 -7.10
CA LEU A 46 2.17 4.31 -6.45
C LEU A 46 2.20 4.49 -4.93
N ALA A 47 3.38 4.53 -4.34
CA ALA A 47 3.54 4.70 -2.90
C ALA A 47 2.89 6.00 -2.40
N VAL A 48 3.13 7.11 -3.08
CA VAL A 48 2.54 8.42 -2.75
C VAL A 48 1.01 8.37 -2.84
N ALA A 49 0.46 7.76 -3.88
CA ALA A 49 -0.97 7.64 -4.05
C ALA A 49 -1.62 6.78 -2.95
N ILE A 50 -1.02 5.64 -2.62
CA ILE A 50 -1.52 4.76 -1.56
C ILE A 50 -1.47 5.47 -0.19
N GLU A 51 -0.36 6.13 0.13
CA GLU A 51 -0.25 6.91 1.36
C GLU A 51 -1.35 7.96 1.47
N ARG A 52 -1.69 8.60 0.37
CA ARG A 52 -2.76 9.59 0.34
C ARG A 52 -4.12 8.96 0.68
N TYR A 53 -4.42 7.78 0.13
CA TYR A 53 -5.64 7.05 0.50
C TYR A 53 -5.68 6.79 2.01
N LEU A 54 -4.58 6.30 2.57
CA LEU A 54 -4.49 6.01 4.00
C LEU A 54 -4.65 7.27 4.85
N ASN A 55 -3.98 8.36 4.48
CA ASN A 55 -4.03 9.62 5.22
C ASN A 55 -5.41 10.28 5.17
N LEU A 56 -6.16 10.09 4.09
CA LEU A 56 -7.51 10.61 3.94
C LEU A 56 -8.58 9.68 4.53
N GLY A 57 -8.18 8.53 5.07
CA GLY A 57 -9.13 7.55 5.60
C GLY A 57 -9.98 6.89 4.51
N ARG A 58 -9.53 6.90 3.27
CA ARG A 58 -10.23 6.26 2.16
C ARG A 58 -9.80 4.81 2.01
N PRO A 59 -10.73 3.92 1.65
CA PRO A 59 -10.35 2.54 1.35
C PRO A 59 -9.37 2.49 0.18
N VAL A 60 -8.25 1.78 0.39
CA VAL A 60 -7.26 1.57 -0.68
C VAL A 60 -7.87 0.60 -1.70
N PRO A 61 -7.90 0.95 -3.00
CA PRO A 61 -8.45 0.05 -4.01
C PRO A 61 -7.75 -1.30 -4.04
N THR A 62 -8.52 -2.35 -4.27
CA THR A 62 -7.99 -3.70 -4.41
C THR A 62 -7.33 -3.88 -5.77
N VAL A 63 -6.43 -4.86 -5.85
CA VAL A 63 -5.77 -5.20 -7.11
C VAL A 63 -6.75 -5.90 -8.04
N GLY A 64 -6.93 -5.36 -9.26
CA GLY A 64 -7.75 -5.98 -10.30
C GLY A 64 -6.96 -6.99 -11.12
N GLU A 65 -7.65 -7.65 -12.03
CA GLU A 65 -7.03 -8.58 -12.97
C GLU A 65 -6.65 -7.84 -14.25
N HIS A 66 -5.35 -7.79 -14.53
CA HIS A 66 -4.79 -7.17 -15.72
C HIS A 66 -3.72 -8.09 -16.31
N PRO A 67 -4.14 -9.16 -17.03
CA PRO A 67 -3.18 -10.14 -17.55
C PRO A 67 -2.11 -9.52 -18.44
N GLY A 68 -0.88 -9.99 -18.27
CA GLY A 68 0.25 -9.55 -19.09
C GLY A 68 0.93 -8.27 -18.67
N LEU A 69 0.39 -7.54 -17.69
CA LEU A 69 1.04 -6.34 -17.17
C LEU A 69 2.03 -6.66 -16.07
N GLN A 70 3.09 -5.85 -16.02
CA GLN A 70 4.07 -5.96 -14.95
C GLN A 70 3.46 -5.52 -13.62
N LEU A 71 3.81 -6.21 -12.54
CA LEU A 71 3.35 -5.87 -11.20
C LEU A 71 4.38 -5.00 -10.49
N VAL A 72 3.90 -3.96 -9.83
CA VAL A 72 4.70 -3.09 -8.97
C VAL A 72 4.30 -3.36 -7.52
N PRO A 73 5.22 -3.93 -6.71
CA PRO A 73 4.90 -4.22 -5.30
C PRO A 73 4.94 -2.95 -4.46
N LEU A 74 4.14 -2.95 -3.40
CA LEU A 74 4.25 -1.91 -2.36
C LEU A 74 5.46 -2.20 -1.48
N ASP A 75 6.10 -1.14 -0.99
CA ASP A 75 7.06 -1.24 0.09
C ASP A 75 6.43 -2.03 1.26
N PRO A 76 7.16 -2.96 1.93
CA PRO A 76 6.59 -3.79 2.99
C PRO A 76 5.95 -3.00 4.13
N ARG A 77 6.49 -1.84 4.51
CA ARG A 77 5.92 -1.00 5.56
C ARG A 77 4.57 -0.44 5.14
N LEU A 78 4.50 0.04 3.92
CA LEU A 78 3.27 0.58 3.34
C LEU A 78 2.24 -0.54 3.17
N GLY A 79 2.66 -1.68 2.65
CA GLY A 79 1.81 -2.86 2.50
C GLY A 79 1.22 -3.32 3.83
N ALA A 80 2.03 -3.35 4.88
CA ALA A 80 1.56 -3.72 6.22
C ALA A 80 0.50 -2.74 6.76
N ARG A 81 0.66 -1.44 6.50
CA ARG A 81 -0.35 -0.43 6.88
C ARG A 81 -1.67 -0.64 6.13
N VAL A 82 -1.60 -0.95 4.85
CA VAL A 82 -2.78 -1.26 4.04
C VAL A 82 -3.50 -2.47 4.60
N LEU A 83 -2.78 -3.55 4.90
CA LEU A 83 -3.36 -4.76 5.49
C LEU A 83 -4.00 -4.48 6.85
N LEU A 84 -3.34 -3.70 7.70
CA LEU A 84 -3.86 -3.34 9.02
C LEU A 84 -5.16 -2.56 8.91
N THR A 85 -5.20 -1.55 8.05
CA THR A 85 -6.39 -0.74 7.82
C THR A 85 -7.56 -1.59 7.30
N ARG A 86 -7.29 -2.50 6.37
CA ARG A 86 -8.31 -3.42 5.85
C ARG A 86 -8.82 -4.37 6.92
N ALA A 87 -7.92 -4.94 7.72
CA ALA A 87 -8.29 -5.87 8.78
C ALA A 87 -9.16 -5.19 9.84
N MET A 88 -8.82 -3.96 10.23
CA MET A 88 -9.64 -3.18 11.15
C MET A 88 -11.05 -2.91 10.59
N ALA A 89 -11.13 -2.54 9.32
CA ALA A 89 -12.41 -2.30 8.66
C ALA A 89 -13.26 -3.58 8.57
N GLU A 90 -12.66 -4.69 8.19
CA GLU A 90 -13.33 -5.98 8.09
C GLU A 90 -13.86 -6.48 9.43
N GLN A 91 -13.11 -6.23 10.51
CA GLN A 91 -13.48 -6.66 11.86
C GLN A 91 -14.28 -5.61 12.62
N GLY A 92 -14.55 -4.44 12.00
CA GLY A 92 -15.29 -3.36 12.64
C GLY A 92 -14.60 -2.80 13.88
N LEU A 93 -13.28 -2.79 13.90
CA LEU A 93 -12.50 -2.37 15.07
C LEU A 93 -12.15 -0.90 15.05
N THR A 94 -12.36 -0.26 16.21
CA THR A 94 -11.89 1.10 16.48
C THR A 94 -10.41 1.08 16.91
N LYS A 95 -9.79 2.26 16.91
CA LYS A 95 -8.43 2.42 17.43
C LYS A 95 -8.33 2.02 18.90
N VAL A 96 -9.36 2.36 19.69
CA VAL A 96 -9.44 2.00 21.10
C VAL A 96 -9.49 0.47 21.26
N ALA A 97 -10.31 -0.20 20.45
CA ALA A 97 -10.43 -1.66 20.50
C ALA A 97 -9.10 -2.34 20.15
N LEU A 98 -8.40 -1.83 19.13
CA LEU A 98 -7.09 -2.35 18.76
C LEU A 98 -6.06 -2.13 19.88
N ALA A 99 -6.06 -0.94 20.48
CA ALA A 99 -5.18 -0.63 21.62
C ALA A 99 -5.39 -1.61 22.78
N THR A 100 -6.65 -1.91 23.07
CA THR A 100 -6.99 -2.90 24.13
C THR A 100 -6.44 -4.28 23.80
N ARG A 101 -6.58 -4.73 22.56
CA ARG A 101 -6.05 -6.04 22.13
C ARG A 101 -4.53 -6.12 22.17
N MET A 102 -3.86 -5.02 21.83
CA MET A 102 -2.40 -4.94 21.86
C MET A 102 -1.84 -4.65 23.24
N ARG A 103 -2.68 -4.28 24.21
CA ARG A 103 -2.27 -3.83 25.55
C ARG A 103 -1.36 -2.61 25.49
N VAL A 104 -1.71 -1.66 24.66
CA VAL A 104 -1.04 -0.37 24.50
C VAL A 104 -2.07 0.75 24.62
N ASP A 105 -1.62 2.00 24.69
CA ASP A 105 -2.54 3.14 24.67
C ASP A 105 -2.98 3.49 23.24
N GLU A 106 -4.03 4.29 23.13
CA GLU A 106 -4.57 4.71 21.83
C GLU A 106 -3.56 5.53 21.04
N LYS A 107 -2.70 6.30 21.71
CA LYS A 107 -1.65 7.07 21.05
C LYS A 107 -0.69 6.17 20.28
N ALA A 108 -0.33 5.02 20.85
CA ALA A 108 0.54 4.05 20.18
C ALA A 108 -0.12 3.53 18.89
N VAL A 109 -1.43 3.25 18.94
CA VAL A 109 -2.17 2.81 17.74
C VAL A 109 -2.21 3.90 16.68
N ARG A 110 -2.45 5.15 17.06
CA ARG A 110 -2.45 6.28 16.12
C ARG A 110 -1.10 6.44 15.43
N LEU A 111 0.00 6.26 16.16
CA LEU A 111 1.35 6.31 15.58
C LEU A 111 1.57 5.19 14.58
N ILE A 112 1.14 3.97 14.89
CA ILE A 112 1.23 2.83 13.98
C ILE A 112 0.46 3.12 12.68
N LEU A 113 -0.77 3.60 12.78
CA LEU A 113 -1.60 3.90 11.62
C LEU A 113 -1.08 5.07 10.79
N SER A 114 -0.41 6.03 11.41
CA SER A 114 0.18 7.18 10.71
C SER A 114 1.40 6.81 9.88
N GLY A 115 2.06 5.70 10.21
CA GLY A 115 3.29 5.26 9.55
C GLY A 115 4.51 6.14 9.83
N ARG A 116 4.37 7.15 10.69
CA ARG A 116 5.47 8.05 11.02
C ARG A 116 6.34 7.46 12.13
N LYS A 117 7.63 7.35 11.90
CA LYS A 117 8.62 6.87 12.87
C LYS A 117 8.23 5.56 13.56
N VAL A 118 7.52 4.70 12.83
CA VAL A 118 7.08 3.40 13.35
C VAL A 118 7.79 2.31 12.60
N SER A 119 8.35 1.34 13.34
CA SER A 119 8.98 0.20 12.73
C SER A 119 7.95 -0.74 12.12
N LEU A 120 8.38 -1.51 11.12
CA LEU A 120 7.55 -2.57 10.54
C LEU A 120 7.09 -3.55 11.63
N ASP A 121 7.95 -3.86 12.60
CA ASP A 121 7.62 -4.79 13.70
C ASP A 121 6.39 -4.36 14.48
N ARG A 122 6.24 -3.08 14.76
CA ARG A 122 5.06 -2.56 15.46
C ARG A 122 3.79 -2.77 14.67
N THR A 123 3.83 -2.53 13.36
CA THR A 123 2.69 -2.77 12.48
C THR A 123 2.37 -4.25 12.39
N LEU A 124 3.38 -5.11 12.34
CA LEU A 124 3.20 -6.56 12.35
C LEU A 124 2.60 -7.05 13.67
N ASP A 125 2.99 -6.46 14.82
CA ASP A 125 2.38 -6.77 16.11
C ASP A 125 0.88 -6.43 16.12
N ALA A 126 0.50 -5.30 15.54
CA ALA A 126 -0.89 -4.91 15.38
C ALA A 126 -1.67 -5.93 14.52
N LEU A 127 -1.09 -6.35 13.41
CA LEU A 127 -1.69 -7.37 12.54
C LEU A 127 -1.87 -8.70 13.26
N ARG A 128 -0.88 -9.14 14.03
CA ARG A 128 -0.98 -10.36 14.83
C ARG A 128 -2.12 -10.28 15.85
N ALA A 129 -2.30 -9.11 16.47
CA ALA A 129 -3.40 -8.89 17.41
C ALA A 129 -4.77 -9.05 16.75
N LEU A 130 -4.86 -8.87 15.44
CA LEU A 130 -6.07 -9.06 14.63
C LEU A 130 -6.14 -10.43 13.97
N GLY A 131 -5.19 -11.32 14.25
CA GLY A 131 -5.15 -12.66 13.67
C GLY A 131 -4.63 -12.69 12.22
N VAL A 132 -4.04 -11.60 11.76
CA VAL A 132 -3.50 -11.51 10.41
C VAL A 132 -2.00 -11.83 10.42
N ARG A 133 -1.57 -12.73 9.54
CA ARG A 133 -0.17 -13.12 9.41
C ARG A 133 0.27 -12.87 7.96
N PRO A 134 0.83 -11.69 7.67
CA PRO A 134 1.30 -11.39 6.34
C PRO A 134 2.51 -12.25 5.98
N ALA A 135 2.58 -12.62 4.69
CA ALA A 135 3.71 -13.36 4.14
C ALA A 135 4.29 -12.59 2.96
N LEU A 136 5.61 -12.70 2.78
CA LEU A 136 6.27 -12.18 1.59
C LEU A 136 6.19 -13.23 0.49
N ALA A 137 5.62 -12.84 -0.65
CA ALA A 137 5.62 -13.68 -1.85
C ALA A 137 6.83 -13.32 -2.71
N VAL A 138 7.54 -14.32 -3.12
CA VAL A 138 8.74 -14.18 -3.97
C VAL A 138 8.42 -14.61 -5.39
#